data_4035dd87a9b4700e9a8d22cd08a61bae
#
_entry.id   4035dd87a9b4700e9a8d22cd08a61bae
#
_cell.length_a   1.000
_cell.length_b   1.000
_cell.length_c   1.000
_cell.angle_alpha   90.00
_cell.angle_beta   90.00
_cell.angle_gamma   90.00
#
_symmetry.space_group_name_H-M   'P 1'
#
loop_
_entity.id
_entity.type
_entity.pdbx_description
1 polymer ?
#
loop_
_entity_poly.entity_id
_entity_poly.type
_entity_poly.pdbx_seq_one_letter_code
_entity_poly.pdbx_strand_id
1 'polypeptide(L)' 'MTGQGKSAIDTLLAESFKELAKKHPIEKITIKEITDLAGVIRPTFYNHFQDKYCLLYTSPSPR' A
#
# COMPACT_ATOMS: atom_id res chain seq x y z
N MET A 1 10.62 -5.95 16.54
CA MET A 1 10.45 -6.06 16.16
C MET A 1 9.94 -6.34 15.62
N THR A 2 9.70 -6.44 15.44
CA THR A 2 9.38 -6.54 14.92
C THR A 2 8.83 -7.05 14.09
N GLY A 3 8.57 -6.99 13.51
CA GLY A 3 8.07 -7.27 12.40
C GLY A 3 7.37 -8.47 12.18
N GLN A 4 6.87 -8.85 12.82
CA GLN A 4 6.31 -9.87 12.61
C GLN A 4 5.37 -9.99 11.68
N GLY A 5 5.12 -10.52 10.84
CA GLY A 5 4.15 -10.78 9.93
C GLY A 5 4.07 -9.90 8.74
N LYS A 6 4.73 -8.79 8.76
CA LYS A 6 4.65 -7.92 7.63
C LYS A 6 5.73 -8.22 6.67
N SER A 7 5.41 -8.31 5.41
CA SER A 7 6.45 -8.56 4.43
C SER A 7 7.05 -7.23 3.99
N ALA A 8 8.19 -7.31 3.35
CA ALA A 8 8.81 -6.09 2.83
C ALA A 8 7.91 -5.44 1.79
N ILE A 9 7.18 -6.24 1.03
CA ILE A 9 6.28 -5.70 0.01
C ILE A 9 5.18 -4.88 0.66
N ASP A 10 4.62 -5.37 1.76
CA ASP A 10 3.58 -4.61 2.46
C ASP A 10 4.11 -3.25 2.88
N THR A 11 5.29 -3.24 3.48
CA THR A 11 5.88 -1.99 3.91
C THR A 11 6.16 -1.08 2.73
N LEU A 12 6.70 -1.65 1.66
CA LEU A 12 7.02 -0.85 0.49
C LEU A 12 5.79 -0.20 -0.11
N LEU A 13 4.71 -0.95 -0.21
CA LEU A 13 3.47 -0.40 -0.75
C LEU A 13 2.91 0.68 0.15
N ALA A 14 2.96 0.46 1.46
CA ALA A 14 2.45 1.46 2.38
C ALA A 14 3.27 2.74 2.33
N GLU A 15 4.58 2.61 2.23
CA GLU A 15 5.43 3.80 2.13
C GLU A 15 5.14 4.55 0.83
N SER A 16 4.97 3.82 -0.26
CA SER A 16 4.68 4.46 -1.53
C SER A 16 3.35 5.20 -1.46
N PHE A 17 2.37 4.58 -0.84
CA PHE A 17 1.07 5.21 -0.70
C PHE A 17 1.17 6.48 0.14
N LYS A 18 1.94 6.43 1.21
CA LYS A 18 2.12 7.61 2.05
C LYS A 18 2.77 8.75 1.28
N GLU A 19 3.76 8.43 0.47
CA GLU A 19 4.42 9.47 -0.31
C GLU A 19 3.45 10.12 -1.28
N LEU A 20 2.64 9.31 -1.94
CA LEU A 20 1.67 9.87 -2.86
C LEU A 20 0.61 10.68 -2.13
N ALA A 21 0.23 10.25 -0.95
CA ALA A 21 -0.78 10.95 -0.19
C ALA A 21 -0.32 12.31 0.27
N LYS A 22 0.97 12.52 0.34
CA LYS A 22 1.48 13.83 0.68
C LYS A 22 1.31 14.82 -0.46
N LYS A 23 1.26 14.32 -1.69
CA LYS A 23 1.17 15.19 -2.84
C LYS A 23 -0.19 15.22 -3.46
N HIS A 24 -0.98 14.17 -3.27
CA HIS A 24 -2.27 14.08 -3.92
C HIS A 24 -3.30 13.57 -2.94
N PRO A 25 -4.55 13.93 -3.12
CA PRO A 25 -5.60 13.38 -2.25
C PRO A 25 -5.76 11.90 -2.57
N ILE A 26 -6.22 11.17 -1.59
CA ILE A 26 -6.38 9.75 -1.75
C ILE A 26 -7.24 9.39 -2.94
N GLU A 27 -8.25 10.19 -3.21
CA GLU A 27 -9.12 9.90 -4.32
C GLU A 27 -8.43 9.93 -5.65
N LYS A 28 -7.34 10.68 -5.74
CA LYS A 28 -6.64 10.79 -6.99
C LYS A 28 -5.48 9.82 -7.11
N ILE A 29 -5.18 9.10 -6.07
CA ILE A 29 -4.10 8.15 -6.11
C ILE A 29 -4.62 6.86 -6.72
N THR A 30 -3.90 6.32 -7.70
CA THR A 30 -4.33 5.09 -8.33
C THR A 30 -3.38 3.97 -7.97
N ILE A 31 -3.85 2.76 -8.13
CA ILE A 31 -3.02 1.61 -7.85
C ILE A 31 -1.80 1.60 -8.76
N LYS A 32 -1.98 2.06 -9.99
CA LYS A 32 -0.85 2.13 -10.89
C LYS A 32 0.24 3.02 -10.33
N GLU A 33 -0.13 4.15 -9.78
CA GLU A 33 0.86 5.05 -9.21
C GLU A 33 1.55 4.42 -8.02
N ILE A 34 0.81 3.73 -7.20
CA ILE A 34 1.39 3.10 -6.03
C ILE A 34 2.38 2.01 -6.46
N THR A 35 1.99 1.17 -7.39
CA THR A 35 2.87 0.09 -7.83
C THR A 35 4.07 0.62 -8.59
N ASP A 36 3.88 1.68 -9.35
CA ASP A 36 5.00 2.29 -10.05
C ASP A 36 6.02 2.82 -9.07
N LEU A 37 5.56 3.53 -8.07
CA LEU A 37 6.47 4.10 -7.11
C LEU A 37 7.14 3.01 -6.28
N ALA A 38 6.40 1.98 -5.94
CA ALA A 38 6.97 0.90 -5.15
C ALA A 38 7.83 -0.04 -5.97
N GLY A 39 7.67 -0.01 -7.28
CA GLY A 39 8.46 -0.88 -8.12
C GLY A 39 7.93 -2.29 -8.18
N VAL A 40 6.65 -2.47 -7.97
CA VAL A 40 6.06 -3.80 -8.04
C VAL A 40 5.00 -3.81 -9.13
N ILE A 41 4.58 -4.99 -9.53
CA ILE A 41 3.56 -5.09 -10.56
C ILE A 41 2.21 -5.16 -9.90
N ARG A 42 1.16 -4.89 -10.67
CA ARG A 42 -0.18 -4.87 -10.11
C ARG A 42 -0.60 -6.19 -9.46
N PRO A 43 -0.35 -7.32 -10.08
CA PRO A 43 -0.74 -8.58 -9.43
C PRO A 43 -0.14 -8.74 -8.04
N THR A 44 1.08 -8.25 -7.86
CA THR A 44 1.71 -8.30 -6.55
C THR A 44 0.94 -7.44 -5.56
N PHE A 45 0.49 -6.27 -6.01
CA PHE A 45 -0.29 -5.43 -5.13
C PHE A 45 -1.56 -6.16 -4.69
N TYR A 46 -2.26 -6.79 -5.62
CA TYR A 46 -3.52 -7.43 -5.30
C TYR A 46 -3.33 -8.67 -4.43
N ASN A 47 -2.14 -9.27 -4.46
CA ASN A 47 -1.86 -10.37 -3.56
C ASN A 47 -1.79 -9.91 -2.12
N HIS A 48 -1.48 -8.64 -1.90
CA HIS A 48 -1.34 -8.12 -0.55
C HIS A 48 -2.52 -7.26 -0.14
N PHE A 49 -3.11 -6.54 -1.07
CA PHE A 49 -4.21 -5.64 -0.77
C PHE A 49 -5.22 -5.71 -1.89
N GLN A 50 -6.47 -5.57 -1.57
CA GLN A 50 -7.49 -5.62 -2.60
C GLN A 50 -7.58 -4.34 -3.40
N ASP A 51 -7.29 -3.22 -2.77
CA ASP A 51 -7.20 -1.98 -3.51
C ASP A 51 -6.52 -0.97 -2.59
N LYS A 52 -6.44 0.28 -3.07
CA LYS A 52 -5.70 1.28 -2.30
C LYS A 52 -6.33 1.58 -0.95
N TYR A 53 -7.60 1.34 -0.82
CA TYR A 53 -8.24 1.59 0.46
C TYR A 53 -7.83 0.57 1.51
N CYS A 54 -7.37 -0.59 1.07
CA CYS A 54 -6.82 -1.53 2.01
C CYS A 54 -5.56 -1.01 2.65
N LEU A 55 -4.78 -0.23 1.91
CA LEU A 55 -3.62 0.39 2.49
C LEU A 55 -4.02 1.44 3.52
N LEU A 56 -5.08 2.18 3.22
CA LEU A 56 -5.54 3.21 4.12
C LEU A 56 -6.03 2.61 5.42
N TYR A 57 -6.68 1.46 5.35
CA TYR A 57 -7.26 0.86 6.53
C TYR A 57 -6.48 -0.37 6.98
N THR A 58 -5.17 -0.30 6.91
CA THR A 58 -4.39 -1.44 7.29
C THR A 58 -4.28 -1.60 8.77
N SER A 59 -4.89 -0.79 9.53
CA SER A 59 -4.71 -0.95 10.96
C SER A 59 -5.24 -2.30 11.36
N PRO A 60 -4.81 -2.77 12.47
CA PRO A 60 -5.15 -4.05 12.93
C PRO A 60 -6.58 -4.12 13.20
N SER A 61 -7.33 -4.48 12.43
CA SER A 61 -8.60 -4.47 12.63
C SER A 61 -9.03 -5.51 13.44
N PRO A 62 -9.70 -5.36 14.25
CA PRO A 62 -10.05 -6.27 15.11
C PRO A 62 -11.11 -7.00 14.58
N ARG A 63 -11.40 -7.57 14.43
CA ARG A 63 -12.36 -8.12 13.98
C ARG A 63 -12.50 -8.94 14.45
#